data_9e1879cb6bc2f2527a8dbaa73610f2d8
#
_entry.id   9e1879cb6bc2f2527a8dbaa73610f2d8
#
_cell.length_a   1.000
_cell.length_b   1.000
_cell.length_c   1.000
_cell.angle_alpha   90.00
_cell.angle_beta   90.00
_cell.angle_gamma   90.00
#
_symmetry.space_group_name_H-M   'P 1'
#
loop_
_entity.id
_entity.type
_entity.pdbx_description
1 polymer ?
#
loop_
_entity_poly.entity_id
_entity_poly.type
_entity_poly.pdbx_seq_one_letter_code
_entity_poly.pdbx_strand_id
1 'polypeptide(L)'
;MTKHHLTETVVSDPAGRFVPGRGQLQLLIIALLCAGLMFGCAQIRKVTYPDDYVYLEKKQVSSKMALLNYYMIKIDEILLEDSTINSGQQARIEDILVSMGDTVSSLETSGEARTSHLVIDDHIGQFRSDLNLALSNVRADPPNYFALGRLRGSCAACHQYRRF
;
A
#
# COMPACT_ATOMS: atom_id res chain seq x y z
N MET A 1 -51.55 28.29 5.19
CA MET A 1 -50.36 28.37 6.05
C MET A 1 -50.72 27.93 7.47
N THR A 2 -50.60 26.67 7.77
CA THR A 2 -50.96 26.10 9.09
C THR A 2 -49.70 25.54 9.73
N LYS A 3 -49.19 26.28 10.72
CA LYS A 3 -48.04 25.83 11.53
C LYS A 3 -48.56 24.83 12.57
N HIS A 4 -48.18 23.56 12.45
CA HIS A 4 -48.33 22.58 13.53
C HIS A 4 -47.14 22.74 14.51
N HIS A 5 -47.43 23.28 15.67
CA HIS A 5 -46.55 23.26 16.83
C HIS A 5 -46.63 21.85 17.47
N LEU A 6 -45.58 21.04 17.32
CA LEU A 6 -45.42 19.83 18.14
C LEU A 6 -44.83 20.23 19.48
N THR A 7 -45.67 20.31 20.49
CA THR A 7 -45.26 20.41 21.88
C THR A 7 -44.82 19.04 22.37
N GLU A 8 -43.49 18.83 22.49
CA GLU A 8 -42.93 17.68 23.22
C GLU A 8 -43.17 17.88 24.72
N THR A 9 -44.03 17.04 25.26
CA THR A 9 -44.18 16.94 26.72
C THR A 9 -43.05 16.11 27.29
N VAL A 10 -42.11 16.79 27.93
CA VAL A 10 -41.05 16.15 28.74
C VAL A 10 -41.69 15.72 30.06
N VAL A 11 -41.94 14.44 30.23
CA VAL A 11 -42.36 13.84 31.52
C VAL A 11 -41.10 13.52 32.32
N SER A 12 -40.79 14.30 33.32
CA SER A 12 -39.72 14.03 34.28
C SER A 12 -40.28 13.26 35.51
N ASP A 13 -39.70 12.09 35.79
CA ASP A 13 -39.96 11.27 36.94
C ASP A 13 -39.24 11.88 38.18
N PRO A 14 -39.83 11.89 39.39
CA PRO A 14 -39.25 12.51 40.59
C PRO A 14 -37.94 11.84 41.08
N ALA A 15 -37.51 10.73 40.47
CA ALA A 15 -36.26 10.04 40.78
C ALA A 15 -35.07 10.42 39.88
N GLY A 16 -35.22 11.41 38.97
CA GLY A 16 -34.14 11.89 38.12
C GLY A 16 -33.63 10.86 37.09
N ARG A 17 -34.34 9.77 36.86
CA ARG A 17 -33.98 8.79 35.80
C ARG A 17 -34.55 9.26 34.48
N PHE A 18 -33.67 9.54 33.57
CA PHE A 18 -34.01 9.85 32.18
C PHE A 18 -34.57 8.59 31.50
N VAL A 19 -35.90 8.49 31.40
CA VAL A 19 -36.56 7.43 30.66
C VAL A 19 -36.72 7.93 29.21
N PRO A 20 -35.94 7.39 28.24
CA PRO A 20 -36.08 7.82 26.87
C PRO A 20 -37.47 7.45 26.35
N GLY A 21 -38.18 8.42 25.77
CA GLY A 21 -39.47 8.21 25.16
C GLY A 21 -39.36 7.15 24.04
N ARG A 22 -40.45 6.42 23.76
CA ARG A 22 -40.49 5.33 22.75
C ARG A 22 -39.86 5.73 21.41
N GLY A 23 -39.98 6.98 21.00
CA GLY A 23 -39.36 7.50 19.77
C GLY A 23 -37.84 7.64 19.85
N GLN A 24 -37.31 8.06 21.04
CA GLN A 24 -35.87 8.17 21.25
C GLN A 24 -35.20 6.77 21.32
N LEU A 25 -35.87 5.80 21.90
CA LEU A 25 -35.36 4.41 21.92
C LEU A 25 -35.28 3.80 20.51
N GLN A 26 -36.28 4.06 19.66
CA GLN A 26 -36.26 3.62 18.26
C GLN A 26 -35.11 4.25 17.46
N LEU A 27 -34.87 5.57 17.62
CA LEU A 27 -33.78 6.26 16.96
C LEU A 27 -32.42 5.75 17.42
N LEU A 28 -32.24 5.44 18.71
CA LEU A 28 -31.02 4.85 19.25
C LEU A 28 -30.76 3.43 18.69
N ILE A 29 -31.80 2.61 18.56
CA ILE A 29 -31.69 1.26 17.97
C ILE A 29 -31.31 1.34 16.49
N ILE A 30 -31.90 2.24 15.72
CA ILE A 30 -31.56 2.45 14.31
C ILE A 30 -30.12 2.95 14.16
N ALA A 31 -29.71 3.91 14.98
CA ALA A 31 -28.32 4.42 14.98
C ALA A 31 -27.30 3.34 15.32
N LEU A 32 -27.58 2.49 16.31
CA LEU A 32 -26.72 1.33 16.67
C LEU A 32 -26.66 0.28 15.55
N LEU A 33 -27.78 -0.02 14.90
CA LEU A 33 -27.81 -0.92 13.75
C LEU A 33 -27.02 -0.36 12.55
N CYS A 34 -27.18 0.92 12.24
CA CYS A 34 -26.40 1.57 11.19
C CYS A 34 -24.90 1.61 11.49
N ALA A 35 -24.51 1.89 12.73
CA ALA A 35 -23.12 1.84 13.16
C ALA A 35 -22.54 0.41 13.05
N GLY A 36 -23.28 -0.60 13.45
CA GLY A 36 -22.88 -2.02 13.31
C GLY A 36 -22.65 -2.44 11.86
N LEU A 37 -23.48 -1.96 10.92
CA LEU A 37 -23.34 -2.26 9.50
C LEU A 37 -22.10 -1.59 8.87
N MET A 38 -21.71 -0.40 9.35
CA MET A 38 -20.54 0.31 8.83
C MET A 38 -19.22 -0.36 9.25
N PHE A 39 -19.15 -0.98 10.43
CA PHE A 39 -17.96 -1.71 10.90
C PHE A 39 -17.83 -3.13 10.34
N GLY A 40 -18.93 -3.75 9.88
CA GLY A 40 -18.95 -5.12 9.38
C GLY A 40 -18.18 -5.34 8.08
N CYS A 41 -18.16 -4.36 7.16
CA CYS A 41 -17.57 -4.53 5.83
C CYS A 41 -16.04 -4.67 5.83
N ALA A 42 -15.33 -4.08 6.79
CA ALA A 42 -13.87 -4.16 6.86
C ALA A 42 -13.39 -5.51 7.46
N GLN A 43 -14.19 -6.13 8.33
CA GLN A 43 -13.82 -7.41 8.96
C GLN A 43 -14.17 -8.62 8.09
N ILE A 44 -15.21 -8.53 7.25
CA ILE A 44 -15.61 -9.64 6.36
C ILE A 44 -14.49 -9.98 5.37
N ARG A 45 -13.71 -8.99 4.91
CA ARG A 45 -12.58 -9.24 4.01
C ARG A 45 -11.49 -10.16 4.59
N LYS A 46 -11.20 -10.06 5.89
CA LYS A 46 -10.21 -10.94 6.56
C LYS A 46 -10.62 -12.38 6.69
N VAL A 47 -11.93 -12.64 6.75
CA VAL A 47 -12.49 -13.99 6.95
C VAL A 47 -12.73 -14.73 5.62
N THR A 48 -12.76 -14.00 4.49
CA THR A 48 -13.13 -14.56 3.18
C THR A 48 -11.92 -14.98 2.33
N TYR A 49 -10.70 -14.57 2.71
CA TYR A 49 -9.49 -14.95 1.97
C TYR A 49 -8.84 -16.19 2.59
N PRO A 50 -8.32 -17.13 1.78
CA PRO A 50 -7.51 -18.23 2.27
C PRO A 50 -6.31 -17.73 3.09
N ASP A 51 -5.79 -18.55 4.01
CA ASP A 51 -4.65 -18.22 4.87
C ASP A 51 -3.36 -17.90 4.08
N ASP A 52 -3.29 -18.38 2.83
CA ASP A 52 -2.21 -18.14 1.87
C ASP A 52 -2.40 -16.87 1.02
N TYR A 53 -3.44 -16.07 1.29
CA TYR A 53 -3.74 -14.87 0.52
C TYR A 53 -3.42 -13.60 1.30
N VAL A 54 -2.53 -12.76 0.76
CA VAL A 54 -2.17 -11.47 1.35
C VAL A 54 -2.87 -10.33 0.60
N TYR A 55 -3.72 -9.60 1.32
CA TYR A 55 -4.36 -8.43 0.77
C TYR A 55 -3.45 -7.21 0.83
N LEU A 56 -3.01 -6.74 -0.34
CA LEU A 56 -2.26 -5.49 -0.47
C LEU A 56 -3.24 -4.34 -0.72
N GLU A 57 -3.28 -3.38 0.18
CA GLU A 57 -4.07 -2.17 -0.02
C GLU A 57 -3.51 -1.32 -1.16
N LYS A 58 -4.39 -0.77 -2.02
CA LYS A 58 -3.99 0.09 -3.13
C LYS A 58 -3.07 1.24 -2.69
N LYS A 59 -3.32 1.82 -1.51
CA LYS A 59 -2.50 2.90 -0.96
C LYS A 59 -1.09 2.43 -0.61
N GLN A 60 -0.95 1.23 -0.04
CA GLN A 60 0.35 0.64 0.29
C GLN A 60 1.15 0.37 -0.97
N VAL A 61 0.55 -0.28 -1.98
CA VAL A 61 1.19 -0.52 -3.27
C VAL A 61 1.63 0.78 -3.93
N SER A 62 0.74 1.78 -4.01
CA SER A 62 1.06 3.09 -4.60
C SER A 62 2.22 3.79 -3.88
N SER A 63 2.25 3.75 -2.54
CA SER A 63 3.34 4.33 -1.75
C SER A 63 4.67 3.62 -2.01
N LYS A 64 4.69 2.29 -2.09
CA LYS A 64 5.90 1.51 -2.38
C LYS A 64 6.39 1.75 -3.81
N MET A 65 5.49 1.83 -4.80
CA MET A 65 5.86 2.18 -6.18
C MET A 65 6.42 3.59 -6.29
N ALA A 66 5.87 4.57 -5.55
CA ALA A 66 6.42 5.93 -5.49
C ALA A 66 7.83 5.95 -4.88
N LEU A 67 8.07 5.14 -3.84
CA LEU A 67 9.38 5.00 -3.21
C LEU A 67 10.41 4.35 -4.16
N LEU A 68 10.03 3.28 -4.87
CA LEU A 68 10.90 2.65 -5.88
C LEU A 68 11.26 3.63 -7.01
N ASN A 69 10.27 4.41 -7.48
CA ASN A 69 10.53 5.47 -8.47
C ASN A 69 11.48 6.55 -7.94
N TYR A 70 11.32 6.98 -6.70
CA TYR A 70 12.24 7.92 -6.05
C TYR A 70 13.67 7.39 -6.03
N TYR A 71 13.88 6.13 -5.68
CA TYR A 71 15.19 5.50 -5.69
C TYR A 71 15.81 5.46 -7.10
N MET A 72 15.02 5.15 -8.13
CA MET A 72 15.50 5.19 -9.52
C MET A 72 15.95 6.59 -9.94
N ILE A 73 15.19 7.63 -9.55
CA ILE A 73 15.57 9.03 -9.81
C ILE A 73 16.89 9.36 -9.11
N LYS A 74 17.09 8.91 -7.86
CA LYS A 74 18.34 9.14 -7.12
C LYS A 74 19.53 8.43 -7.75
N ILE A 75 19.37 7.24 -8.30
CA ILE A 75 20.43 6.58 -9.07
C ILE A 75 20.76 7.40 -10.31
N ASP A 76 19.75 7.89 -11.06
CA ASP A 76 19.97 8.73 -12.24
C ASP A 76 20.73 10.01 -11.92
N GLU A 77 20.38 10.69 -10.84
CA GLU A 77 21.07 11.89 -10.37
C GLU A 77 22.56 11.60 -10.14
N ILE A 78 22.89 10.49 -9.45
CA ILE A 78 24.28 10.09 -9.20
C ILE A 78 25.02 9.78 -10.50
N LEU A 79 24.38 9.09 -11.44
CA LEU A 79 24.99 8.74 -12.74
C LEU A 79 25.25 9.97 -13.63
N LEU A 80 24.53 11.09 -13.36
CA LEU A 80 24.67 12.34 -14.11
C LEU A 80 25.62 13.35 -13.45
N GLU A 81 26.04 13.10 -12.19
CA GLU A 81 26.95 14.01 -11.47
C GLU A 81 28.31 14.14 -12.18
N ASP A 82 28.88 13.02 -12.62
CA ASP A 82 30.20 12.95 -13.23
C ASP A 82 30.26 11.94 -14.39
N SER A 83 31.23 12.11 -15.29
CA SER A 83 31.47 11.18 -16.40
C SER A 83 32.05 9.84 -15.94
N THR A 84 32.62 9.77 -14.73
CA THR A 84 33.19 8.56 -14.12
C THR A 84 32.69 8.42 -12.69
N ILE A 85 32.16 7.24 -12.38
CA ILE A 85 31.63 6.95 -11.05
C ILE A 85 32.81 6.70 -10.09
N ASN A 86 32.90 7.48 -9.02
CA ASN A 86 33.85 7.28 -7.94
C ASN A 86 33.33 6.30 -6.86
N SER A 87 34.20 5.87 -5.95
CA SER A 87 33.85 4.91 -4.91
C SER A 87 32.72 5.40 -3.96
N GLY A 88 32.61 6.69 -3.69
CA GLY A 88 31.56 7.27 -2.88
C GLY A 88 30.20 7.24 -3.60
N GLN A 89 30.20 7.49 -4.91
CA GLN A 89 29.01 7.37 -5.76
C GLN A 89 28.57 5.91 -5.90
N GLN A 90 29.53 4.99 -6.08
CA GLN A 90 29.29 3.55 -6.09
C GLN A 90 28.60 3.10 -4.80
N ALA A 91 29.13 3.47 -3.64
CA ALA A 91 28.53 3.13 -2.34
C ALA A 91 27.10 3.67 -2.20
N ARG A 92 26.84 4.90 -2.62
CA ARG A 92 25.47 5.49 -2.61
C ARG A 92 24.50 4.71 -3.50
N ILE A 93 24.94 4.28 -4.70
CA ILE A 93 24.11 3.44 -5.59
C ILE A 93 23.83 2.09 -4.93
N GLU A 94 24.82 1.47 -4.31
CA GLU A 94 24.66 0.20 -3.59
C GLU A 94 23.63 0.33 -2.47
N ASP A 95 23.73 1.33 -1.60
CA ASP A 95 22.78 1.59 -0.51
C ASP A 95 21.35 1.78 -1.01
N ILE A 96 21.20 2.49 -2.13
CA ILE A 96 19.88 2.68 -2.77
C ILE A 96 19.33 1.34 -3.27
N LEU A 97 20.13 0.51 -3.94
CA LEU A 97 19.71 -0.80 -4.44
C LEU A 97 19.32 -1.75 -3.29
N VAL A 98 20.03 -1.72 -2.17
CA VAL A 98 19.66 -2.47 -0.95
C VAL A 98 18.30 -1.99 -0.43
N SER A 99 18.09 -0.69 -0.31
CA SER A 99 16.82 -0.10 0.13
C SER A 99 15.64 -0.43 -0.82
N MET A 100 15.92 -0.53 -2.13
CA MET A 100 14.94 -1.03 -3.12
C MET A 100 14.60 -2.49 -2.84
N GLY A 101 15.59 -3.33 -2.49
CA GLY A 101 15.40 -4.73 -2.13
C GLY A 101 14.46 -4.90 -0.94
N ASP A 102 14.63 -4.12 0.12
CA ASP A 102 13.76 -4.11 1.29
C ASP A 102 12.32 -3.69 0.92
N THR A 103 12.21 -2.68 0.05
CA THR A 103 10.91 -2.22 -0.44
C THR A 103 10.19 -3.32 -1.23
N VAL A 104 10.89 -4.02 -2.12
CA VAL A 104 10.37 -5.14 -2.92
C VAL A 104 9.95 -6.29 -2.02
N SER A 105 10.78 -6.65 -1.05
CA SER A 105 10.47 -7.71 -0.07
C SER A 105 9.19 -7.45 0.71
N SER A 106 8.83 -6.18 0.92
CA SER A 106 7.58 -5.78 1.57
C SER A 106 6.34 -5.91 0.68
N LEU A 107 6.51 -6.14 -0.61
CA LEU A 107 5.44 -6.37 -1.60
C LEU A 107 5.27 -7.84 -1.95
N GLU A 108 6.25 -8.66 -1.61
CA GLU A 108 6.22 -10.10 -1.87
C GLU A 108 5.57 -10.85 -0.71
N THR A 109 5.01 -11.99 -1.05
CA THR A 109 4.51 -12.95 -0.08
C THR A 109 5.49 -14.11 0.04
N SER A 110 5.59 -14.71 1.23
CA SER A 110 6.41 -15.89 1.44
C SER A 110 5.72 -17.13 0.89
N GLY A 111 6.44 -17.94 0.13
CA GLY A 111 5.97 -19.23 -0.38
C GLY A 111 5.01 -19.11 -1.57
N GLU A 112 3.97 -19.95 -1.59
CA GLU A 112 2.95 -20.00 -2.65
C GLU A 112 1.81 -18.98 -2.44
N ALA A 113 1.88 -18.18 -1.39
CA ALA A 113 0.87 -17.15 -1.10
C ALA A 113 0.74 -16.15 -2.25
N ARG A 114 -0.50 -15.83 -2.61
CA ARG A 114 -0.81 -14.83 -3.66
C ARG A 114 -1.27 -13.54 -3.04
N THR A 115 -1.00 -12.44 -3.74
CA THR A 115 -1.50 -11.13 -3.33
C THR A 115 -2.82 -10.78 -4.01
N SER A 116 -3.48 -9.71 -3.55
CA SER A 116 -4.62 -9.12 -4.24
C SER A 116 -4.25 -8.44 -5.57
N HIS A 117 -2.96 -8.50 -5.97
CA HIS A 117 -2.42 -7.76 -7.10
C HIS A 117 -1.72 -8.71 -8.07
N LEU A 118 -2.48 -9.34 -8.96
CA LEU A 118 -1.98 -10.33 -9.94
C LEU A 118 -0.75 -9.82 -10.72
N VAL A 119 -0.74 -8.55 -11.13
CA VAL A 119 0.40 -7.96 -11.85
C VAL A 119 1.67 -7.92 -11.00
N ILE A 120 1.55 -7.72 -9.69
CA ILE A 120 2.71 -7.79 -8.78
C ILE A 120 3.17 -9.24 -8.69
N ASP A 121 2.26 -10.18 -8.44
CA ASP A 121 2.59 -11.61 -8.34
C ASP A 121 3.34 -12.13 -9.58
N ASP A 122 2.92 -11.69 -10.77
CA ASP A 122 3.49 -12.12 -12.03
C ASP A 122 4.88 -11.51 -12.35
N HIS A 123 5.15 -10.29 -11.83
CA HIS A 123 6.34 -9.53 -12.26
C HIS A 123 7.35 -9.21 -11.17
N ILE A 124 6.98 -9.31 -9.89
CA ILE A 124 7.85 -8.91 -8.79
C ILE A 124 9.12 -9.77 -8.70
N GLY A 125 9.00 -11.06 -9.00
CA GLY A 125 10.13 -11.98 -9.02
C GLY A 125 11.18 -11.61 -10.09
N GLN A 126 10.73 -11.21 -11.29
CA GLN A 126 11.63 -10.73 -12.33
C GLN A 126 12.32 -9.43 -11.93
N PHE A 127 11.55 -8.49 -11.37
CA PHE A 127 12.11 -7.23 -10.87
C PHE A 127 13.18 -7.48 -9.78
N ARG A 128 12.94 -8.39 -8.84
CA ARG A 128 13.91 -8.79 -7.82
C ARG A 128 15.18 -9.40 -8.45
N SER A 129 15.02 -10.25 -9.45
CA SER A 129 16.16 -10.85 -10.16
C SER A 129 17.02 -9.77 -10.80
N ASP A 130 16.42 -8.80 -11.49
CA ASP A 130 17.13 -7.70 -12.15
C ASP A 130 17.78 -6.75 -11.13
N LEU A 131 17.14 -6.54 -9.97
CA LEU A 131 17.70 -5.78 -8.86
C LEU A 131 18.94 -6.45 -8.26
N ASN A 132 18.89 -7.76 -8.02
CA ASN A 132 20.02 -8.52 -7.53
C ASN A 132 21.18 -8.54 -8.53
N LEU A 133 20.87 -8.63 -9.83
CA LEU A 133 21.87 -8.51 -10.88
C LEU A 133 22.52 -7.13 -10.89
N ALA A 134 21.74 -6.05 -10.76
CA ALA A 134 22.26 -4.70 -10.68
C ALA A 134 23.18 -4.54 -9.46
N LEU A 135 22.74 -5.01 -8.29
CA LEU A 135 23.52 -4.95 -7.05
C LEU A 135 24.85 -5.73 -7.16
N SER A 136 24.81 -6.96 -7.71
CA SER A 136 26.02 -7.76 -7.91
C SER A 136 27.01 -7.10 -8.87
N ASN A 137 26.50 -6.47 -9.92
CA ASN A 137 27.33 -5.78 -10.92
C ASN A 137 27.97 -4.49 -10.35
N VAL A 138 27.22 -3.73 -9.54
CA VAL A 138 27.77 -2.53 -8.86
C VAL A 138 28.87 -2.91 -7.87
N ARG A 139 28.77 -4.09 -7.22
CA ARG A 139 29.77 -4.63 -6.28
C ARG A 139 30.96 -5.29 -6.95
N ALA A 140 30.91 -5.54 -8.26
CA ALA A 140 31.99 -6.18 -8.99
C ALA A 140 33.25 -5.30 -9.02
N ASP A 141 34.40 -5.91 -9.28
CA ASP A 141 35.68 -5.22 -9.51
C ASP A 141 36.22 -5.61 -10.91
N PRO A 142 36.21 -4.68 -11.88
CA PRO A 142 35.66 -3.32 -11.85
C PRO A 142 34.10 -3.31 -11.80
N PRO A 143 33.49 -2.25 -11.23
CA PRO A 143 32.04 -2.15 -11.15
C PRO A 143 31.42 -1.95 -12.52
N ASN A 144 30.20 -2.53 -12.71
CA ASN A 144 29.47 -2.43 -13.96
C ASN A 144 28.03 -1.90 -13.69
N TYR A 145 27.66 -0.82 -14.36
CA TYR A 145 26.38 -0.13 -14.18
C TYR A 145 25.35 -0.45 -15.26
N PHE A 146 25.69 -1.29 -16.24
CA PHE A 146 24.77 -1.63 -17.34
C PHE A 146 23.45 -2.25 -16.86
N ALA A 147 23.49 -3.06 -15.80
CA ALA A 147 22.30 -3.71 -15.27
C ALA A 147 21.29 -2.74 -14.63
N LEU A 148 21.67 -1.50 -14.30
CA LEU A 148 20.73 -0.45 -13.87
C LEU A 148 19.72 -0.09 -14.97
N GLY A 149 20.18 -0.08 -16.24
CA GLY A 149 19.29 0.10 -17.39
C GLY A 149 18.25 -1.02 -17.53
N ARG A 150 18.66 -2.27 -17.27
CA ARG A 150 17.77 -3.42 -17.27
C ARG A 150 16.73 -3.33 -16.15
N LEU A 151 17.14 -2.95 -14.95
CA LEU A 151 16.24 -2.73 -13.81
C LEU A 151 15.15 -1.69 -14.14
N ARG A 152 15.52 -0.61 -14.84
CA ARG A 152 14.56 0.40 -15.33
C ARG A 152 13.59 -0.20 -16.34
N GLY A 153 14.05 -1.08 -17.21
CA GLY A 153 13.22 -1.79 -18.18
C GLY A 153 12.15 -2.66 -17.52
N SER A 154 12.48 -3.29 -16.40
CA SER A 154 11.51 -4.11 -15.62
C SER A 154 10.36 -3.27 -15.06
N CYS A 155 10.62 -2.03 -14.63
CA CYS A 155 9.55 -1.10 -14.23
C CYS A 155 8.58 -0.83 -15.39
N ALA A 156 9.12 -0.54 -16.56
CA ALA A 156 8.32 -0.28 -17.77
C ALA A 156 7.50 -1.51 -18.19
N ALA A 157 8.10 -2.71 -18.16
CA ALA A 157 7.43 -3.95 -18.52
C ALA A 157 6.20 -4.22 -17.63
N CYS A 158 6.34 -4.11 -16.29
CA CYS A 158 5.23 -4.26 -15.35
C CYS A 158 4.12 -3.21 -15.58
N HIS A 159 4.48 -1.95 -15.82
CA HIS A 159 3.53 -0.86 -16.01
C HIS A 159 2.82 -0.88 -17.38
N GLN A 160 3.38 -1.55 -18.40
CA GLN A 160 2.72 -1.69 -19.70
C GLN A 160 1.49 -2.61 -19.66
N TYR A 161 1.47 -3.60 -18.77
CA TYR A 161 0.31 -4.51 -18.58
C TYR A 161 -0.98 -3.81 -18.13
N ARG A 162 -0.94 -2.56 -17.74
CA ARG A 162 -2.09 -1.78 -17.28
C ARG A 162 -2.90 -1.10 -18.40
N ARG A 163 -2.57 -1.31 -19.66
CA ARG A 163 -3.23 -0.64 -20.81
C ARG A 163 -4.30 -1.47 -21.51
N PHE A 164 -4.71 -2.60 -20.91
CA PHE A 164 -5.80 -3.44 -21.45
C PHE A 164 -6.97 -3.53 -20.48
#